data_6a7bf5491fd36df525802d2e219a9cdf
#
_entry.id   6a7bf5491fd36df525802d2e219a9cdf
#
_cell.length_a   1.000
_cell.length_b   1.000
_cell.length_c   1.000
_cell.angle_alpha   90.00
_cell.angle_beta   90.00
_cell.angle_gamma   90.00
#
_symmetry.space_group_name_H-M   'P 1'
#
loop_
_entity.id
_entity.type
_entity.pdbx_description
1 polymer ?
#
loop_
_entity_poly.entity_id
_entity_poly.type
_entity_poly.pdbx_seq_one_letter_code
_entity_poly.pdbx_strand_id
1 'polypeptide(L)'
;MYGSNNSCKSHFFKLEKERSDIIIMEKETQDYIIQHYLHLMSSKEKLAYKHAHSLLKIDQNEDIDKIKRVYFKAGWLTKDKSALSLLDNGLEKFNENTARRIIRDHISEIFFNYCPNCGKLARTPTAKQCRFCYYDWH
;
A
#
# COMPACT_ATOMS: atom_id res chain seq x y z
N MET A 1 1.11 -2.76 29.92
CA MET A 1 0.17 -3.24 28.94
C MET A 1 -0.39 -2.13 28.05
N TYR A 2 -1.05 -1.17 28.63
CA TYR A 2 -1.54 -0.03 27.87
C TYR A 2 -0.42 0.77 27.23
N GLY A 3 0.70 0.88 27.92
CA GLY A 3 1.85 1.61 27.44
C GLY A 3 2.43 1.08 26.14
N SER A 4 2.45 -0.25 25.93
CA SER A 4 3.01 -0.83 24.72
C SER A 4 2.19 -0.46 23.48
N ASN A 5 0.88 -0.52 23.57
CA ASN A 5 0.02 -0.13 22.45
C ASN A 5 0.16 1.35 22.14
N ASN A 6 0.19 2.16 23.19
CA ASN A 6 0.38 3.60 23.03
C ASN A 6 1.76 3.92 22.47
N SER A 7 2.78 3.18 22.88
CA SER A 7 4.13 3.34 22.36
C SER A 7 4.20 3.11 20.86
N CYS A 8 3.56 2.05 20.37
CA CYS A 8 3.55 1.75 18.94
C CYS A 8 2.86 2.84 18.13
N LYS A 9 1.70 3.30 18.60
CA LYS A 9 0.98 4.40 17.97
C LYS A 9 1.77 5.69 18.04
N SER A 10 2.38 5.96 19.17
CA SER A 10 3.20 7.14 19.35
C SER A 10 4.40 7.14 18.40
N HIS A 11 5.02 5.98 18.20
CA HIS A 11 6.13 5.83 17.29
C HIS A 11 5.70 6.14 15.84
N PHE A 12 4.56 5.64 15.42
CA PHE A 12 4.03 5.93 14.08
C PHE A 12 3.81 7.43 13.89
N PHE A 13 3.10 8.08 14.81
CA PHE A 13 2.86 9.52 14.74
C PHE A 13 4.14 10.34 14.84
N LYS A 14 5.10 9.86 15.59
CA LYS A 14 6.40 10.52 15.68
C LYS A 14 7.10 10.54 14.34
N LEU A 15 7.10 9.42 13.63
CA LEU A 15 7.67 9.35 12.29
C LEU A 15 6.99 10.31 11.34
N GLU A 16 5.67 10.42 11.41
CA GLU A 16 4.92 11.38 10.63
C GLU A 16 5.31 12.81 10.93
N LYS A 17 5.49 13.09 12.22
CA LYS A 17 5.76 14.43 12.71
C LYS A 17 7.17 14.90 12.41
N GLU A 18 8.13 14.02 12.56
CA GLU A 18 9.55 14.34 12.42
C GLU A 18 9.95 14.68 11.00
N ARG A 19 9.10 14.37 10.03
CA ARG A 19 9.49 14.61 8.75
C ARG A 19 8.47 15.32 8.05
N SER A 20 8.54 16.49 7.99
CA SER A 20 7.80 17.26 7.05
C SER A 20 8.19 16.90 5.62
N ASP A 21 9.43 16.54 5.39
CA ASP A 21 9.94 16.37 4.05
C ASP A 21 10.31 14.94 3.69
N ILE A 22 10.78 14.16 4.65
CA ILE A 22 11.22 12.80 4.40
C ILE A 22 10.57 11.87 5.38
N ILE A 23 9.66 11.03 4.87
CA ILE A 23 9.14 9.95 5.68
C ILE A 23 9.78 8.70 5.20
N ILE A 24 10.44 8.02 6.09
CA ILE A 24 10.85 6.65 5.84
C ILE A 24 9.71 5.78 6.36
N MET A 25 8.91 5.27 5.44
CA MET A 25 7.83 4.37 5.79
C MET A 25 8.34 2.95 5.77
N GLU A 26 8.05 2.20 6.82
CA GLU A 26 8.41 0.80 6.87
C GLU A 26 7.66 0.03 5.78
N LYS A 27 8.34 -0.96 5.19
CA LYS A 27 7.81 -1.74 4.08
C LYS A 27 6.50 -2.44 4.46
N GLU A 28 6.41 -2.97 5.67
CA GLU A 28 5.21 -3.63 6.17
C GLU A 28 4.01 -2.69 6.22
N THR A 29 4.24 -1.45 6.66
CA THR A 29 3.19 -0.43 6.70
C THR A 29 2.73 -0.07 5.29
N GLN A 30 3.68 0.12 4.39
CA GLN A 30 3.39 0.41 2.98
C GLN A 30 2.55 -0.70 2.36
N ASP A 31 2.97 -1.94 2.52
CA ASP A 31 2.27 -3.09 1.95
C ASP A 31 0.87 -3.23 2.54
N TYR A 32 0.73 -3.00 3.84
CA TYR A 32 -0.56 -3.01 4.53
C TYR A 32 -1.54 -2.01 3.90
N ILE A 33 -1.08 -0.78 3.68
CA ILE A 33 -1.91 0.27 3.06
C ILE A 33 -2.28 -0.12 1.62
N ILE A 34 -1.31 -0.53 0.84
CA ILE A 34 -1.55 -0.85 -0.57
C ILE A 34 -2.49 -2.07 -0.71
N GLN A 35 -2.37 -3.06 0.16
CA GLN A 35 -3.19 -4.26 0.06
C GLN A 35 -4.62 -4.08 0.57
N HIS A 36 -4.81 -3.26 1.59
CA HIS A 36 -6.10 -3.21 2.28
C HIS A 36 -6.86 -1.90 2.11
N TYR A 37 -6.22 -0.88 1.55
CA TYR A 37 -6.84 0.44 1.39
C TYR A 37 -6.77 0.97 -0.05
N LEU A 38 -6.82 0.07 -1.02
CA LEU A 38 -6.85 0.42 -2.44
C LEU A 38 -8.01 1.35 -2.80
N HIS A 39 -9.12 1.21 -2.10
CA HIS A 39 -10.30 2.05 -2.34
C HIS A 39 -10.05 3.53 -2.04
N LEU A 40 -9.00 3.84 -1.28
CA LEU A 40 -8.61 5.23 -0.98
C LEU A 40 -7.68 5.82 -2.04
N MET A 41 -7.29 5.06 -3.03
CA MET A 41 -6.51 5.58 -4.16
C MET A 41 -7.36 6.52 -5.00
N SER A 42 -6.72 7.57 -5.55
CA SER A 42 -7.34 8.44 -6.54
C SER A 42 -7.59 7.66 -7.84
N SER A 43 -8.40 8.23 -8.74
CA SER A 43 -8.67 7.61 -10.05
C SER A 43 -7.38 7.37 -10.85
N LYS A 44 -6.45 8.33 -10.82
CA LYS A 44 -5.17 8.22 -11.51
C LYS A 44 -4.29 7.12 -10.90
N GLU A 45 -4.26 7.05 -9.59
CA GLU A 45 -3.51 6.02 -8.88
C GLU A 45 -4.06 4.63 -9.18
N LYS A 46 -5.38 4.49 -9.24
CA LYS A 46 -6.01 3.20 -9.58
C LYS A 46 -5.66 2.75 -10.99
N LEU A 47 -5.67 3.69 -11.95
CA LEU A 47 -5.26 3.40 -13.33
C LEU A 47 -3.80 2.97 -13.39
N ALA A 48 -2.92 3.71 -12.74
CA ALA A 48 -1.49 3.41 -12.71
C ALA A 48 -1.22 2.04 -12.06
N TYR A 49 -1.84 1.79 -10.93
CA TYR A 49 -1.71 0.52 -10.22
C TYR A 49 -2.13 -0.66 -11.07
N LYS A 50 -3.31 -0.57 -11.67
CA LYS A 50 -3.85 -1.62 -12.54
C LYS A 50 -2.97 -1.84 -13.76
N HIS A 51 -2.49 -0.76 -14.36
CA HIS A 51 -1.59 -0.82 -15.52
C HIS A 51 -0.29 -1.56 -15.18
N ALA A 52 0.37 -1.18 -14.09
CA ALA A 52 1.64 -1.78 -13.68
C ALA A 52 1.48 -3.27 -13.39
N HIS A 53 0.45 -3.64 -12.65
CA HIS A 53 0.22 -5.05 -12.32
C HIS A 53 -0.18 -5.89 -13.53
N SER A 54 -0.89 -5.29 -14.48
CA SER A 54 -1.23 -5.96 -15.74
C SER A 54 0.00 -6.22 -16.59
N LEU A 55 0.93 -5.27 -16.64
CA LEU A 55 2.19 -5.47 -17.38
C LEU A 55 2.99 -6.64 -16.81
N LEU A 56 3.06 -6.76 -15.50
CA LEU A 56 3.76 -7.89 -14.87
C LEU A 56 3.18 -9.24 -15.27
N LYS A 57 1.87 -9.31 -15.45
CA LYS A 57 1.21 -10.53 -15.90
C LYS A 57 1.46 -10.81 -17.38
N ILE A 58 1.47 -9.76 -18.20
CA ILE A 58 1.68 -9.87 -19.64
C ILE A 58 3.08 -10.38 -19.95
N ASP A 59 4.09 -9.91 -19.23
CA ASP A 59 5.49 -10.30 -19.47
C ASP A 59 5.74 -11.81 -19.32
N GLN A 60 4.81 -12.52 -18.72
CA GLN A 60 4.92 -13.98 -18.53
C GLN A 60 4.27 -14.77 -19.66
N ASN A 61 3.74 -14.12 -20.70
CA ASN A 61 3.01 -14.77 -21.77
C ASN A 61 3.77 -14.74 -23.10
N GLU A 62 3.49 -15.73 -23.95
CA GLU A 62 4.17 -15.87 -25.23
C GLU A 62 3.70 -14.87 -26.29
N ASP A 63 2.40 -14.56 -26.33
CA ASP A 63 1.82 -13.62 -27.30
C ASP A 63 1.50 -12.27 -26.65
N ILE A 64 2.53 -11.50 -26.41
CA ILE A 64 2.44 -10.22 -25.69
C ILE A 64 1.52 -9.23 -26.40
N ASP A 65 1.65 -9.09 -27.72
CA ASP A 65 0.90 -8.07 -28.46
C ASP A 65 -0.60 -8.32 -28.45
N LYS A 66 -0.99 -9.57 -28.61
CA LYS A 66 -2.40 -9.98 -28.57
C LYS A 66 -3.01 -9.70 -27.19
N ILE A 67 -2.28 -10.08 -26.15
CA ILE A 67 -2.75 -9.91 -24.78
C ILE A 67 -2.84 -8.42 -24.43
N LYS A 68 -1.87 -7.60 -24.84
CA LYS A 68 -1.92 -6.16 -24.65
C LYS A 68 -3.18 -5.55 -25.26
N ARG A 69 -3.55 -5.95 -26.47
CA ARG A 69 -4.77 -5.45 -27.12
C ARG A 69 -6.01 -5.77 -26.29
N VAL A 70 -6.10 -7.01 -25.77
CA VAL A 70 -7.21 -7.42 -24.91
C VAL A 70 -7.25 -6.61 -23.62
N TYR A 71 -6.08 -6.39 -23.01
CA TYR A 71 -5.97 -5.66 -21.74
C TYR A 71 -6.31 -4.18 -21.91
N PHE A 72 -5.92 -3.57 -23.03
CA PHE A 72 -6.34 -2.20 -23.33
C PHE A 72 -7.85 -2.10 -23.52
N LYS A 73 -8.43 -3.05 -24.24
CA LYS A 73 -9.88 -3.07 -24.49
C LYS A 73 -10.65 -3.28 -23.19
N ALA A 74 -10.14 -4.10 -22.29
CA ALA A 74 -10.75 -4.37 -20.98
C ALA A 74 -10.56 -3.23 -19.97
N GLY A 75 -9.72 -2.24 -20.28
CA GLY A 75 -9.42 -1.14 -19.37
C GLY A 75 -8.40 -1.48 -18.29
N TRP A 76 -7.67 -2.57 -18.45
CA TRP A 76 -6.62 -2.98 -17.51
C TRP A 76 -5.28 -2.31 -17.81
N LEU A 77 -5.07 -1.86 -19.04
CA LEU A 77 -3.97 -1.01 -19.44
C LEU A 77 -4.52 0.37 -19.80
N THR A 78 -3.73 1.40 -19.60
CA THR A 78 -4.13 2.78 -19.87
C THR A 78 -3.09 3.48 -20.74
N LYS A 79 -3.53 4.48 -21.51
CA LYS A 79 -2.68 5.42 -22.24
C LYS A 79 -2.71 6.82 -21.63
N ASP A 80 -3.37 6.97 -20.48
CA ASP A 80 -3.47 8.25 -19.78
C ASP A 80 -2.07 8.66 -19.27
N LYS A 81 -1.54 9.73 -19.86
CA LYS A 81 -0.18 10.21 -19.53
C LYS A 81 -0.03 10.62 -18.08
N SER A 82 -1.06 11.20 -17.48
CA SER A 82 -1.00 11.63 -16.09
C SER A 82 -0.98 10.44 -15.12
N ALA A 83 -1.69 9.37 -15.46
CA ALA A 83 -1.61 8.15 -14.67
C ALA A 83 -0.24 7.46 -14.85
N LEU A 84 0.24 7.36 -16.08
CA LEU A 84 1.51 6.72 -16.38
C LEU A 84 2.70 7.45 -15.77
N SER A 85 2.63 8.78 -15.65
CA SER A 85 3.69 9.57 -15.02
C SER A 85 3.91 9.19 -13.55
N LEU A 86 2.90 8.69 -12.89
CA LEU A 86 3.02 8.21 -11.51
C LEU A 86 3.95 7.00 -11.39
N LEU A 87 4.19 6.30 -12.50
CA LEU A 87 5.04 5.12 -12.55
C LEU A 87 6.47 5.42 -13.03
N ASP A 88 6.80 6.69 -13.28
CA ASP A 88 8.10 7.08 -13.86
C ASP A 88 9.30 6.58 -13.05
N ASN A 89 9.16 6.49 -11.73
CA ASN A 89 10.24 6.02 -10.85
C ASN A 89 10.05 4.56 -10.40
N GLY A 90 9.21 3.82 -11.10
CA GLY A 90 8.95 2.41 -10.85
C GLY A 90 7.80 2.14 -9.88
N LEU A 91 7.38 0.89 -9.85
CA LEU A 91 6.24 0.47 -9.04
C LEU A 91 6.49 0.61 -7.55
N GLU A 92 7.68 0.32 -7.07
CA GLU A 92 7.98 0.45 -5.64
C GLU A 92 7.86 1.89 -5.16
N LYS A 93 8.39 2.82 -5.94
CA LYS A 93 8.30 4.25 -5.59
C LYS A 93 6.85 4.75 -5.70
N PHE A 94 6.12 4.25 -6.68
CA PHE A 94 4.69 4.52 -6.79
C PHE A 94 3.94 4.05 -5.53
N ASN A 95 4.18 2.82 -5.09
CA ASN A 95 3.53 2.28 -3.88
C ASN A 95 3.88 3.10 -2.64
N GLU A 96 5.14 3.47 -2.49
CA GLU A 96 5.58 4.31 -1.37
C GLU A 96 4.87 5.66 -1.37
N ASN A 97 4.87 6.35 -2.49
CA ASN A 97 4.26 7.66 -2.62
C ASN A 97 2.74 7.61 -2.41
N THR A 98 2.11 6.58 -2.96
CA THR A 98 0.66 6.39 -2.85
C THR A 98 0.26 6.08 -1.40
N ALA A 99 0.97 5.17 -0.75
CA ALA A 99 0.71 4.84 0.66
C ALA A 99 0.88 6.06 1.55
N ARG A 100 1.93 6.84 1.31
CA ARG A 100 2.19 8.07 2.06
C ARG A 100 1.06 9.09 1.89
N ARG A 101 0.59 9.28 0.66
CA ARG A 101 -0.52 10.18 0.39
C ARG A 101 -1.81 9.70 1.06
N ILE A 102 -2.11 8.40 0.97
CA ILE A 102 -3.30 7.82 1.60
C ILE A 102 -3.27 8.05 3.11
N ILE A 103 -2.14 7.80 3.75
CA ILE A 103 -2.01 8.04 5.20
C ILE A 103 -2.21 9.52 5.52
N ARG A 104 -1.58 10.41 4.75
CA ARG A 104 -1.69 11.85 4.98
C ARG A 104 -3.14 12.34 4.87
N ASP A 105 -3.85 11.88 3.85
CA ASP A 105 -5.19 12.41 3.53
C ASP A 105 -6.32 11.64 4.23
N HIS A 106 -6.09 10.38 4.60
CA HIS A 106 -7.14 9.48 5.08
C HIS A 106 -6.79 8.78 6.39
N ILE A 107 -5.95 9.38 7.22
CA ILE A 107 -5.49 8.74 8.47
C ILE A 107 -6.64 8.30 9.37
N SER A 108 -7.74 9.04 9.39
CA SER A 108 -8.91 8.72 10.21
C SER A 108 -9.69 7.50 9.70
N GLU A 109 -9.49 7.11 8.45
CA GLU A 109 -10.18 5.99 7.82
C GLU A 109 -9.37 4.69 7.88
N ILE A 110 -8.14 4.76 8.38
CA ILE A 110 -7.22 3.62 8.41
C ILE A 110 -7.15 3.06 9.82
N PHE A 111 -7.36 1.75 9.94
CA PHE A 111 -7.13 1.05 11.18
C PHE A 111 -5.81 0.28 11.11
N PHE A 112 -4.85 0.68 11.93
CA PHE A 112 -3.58 -0.03 12.05
C PHE A 112 -3.72 -1.09 13.14
N ASN A 113 -3.81 -2.34 12.73
CA ASN A 113 -4.05 -3.46 13.63
C ASN A 113 -2.72 -3.94 14.22
N TYR A 114 -2.31 -3.35 15.35
CA TYR A 114 -1.07 -3.71 16.02
C TYR A 114 -1.29 -4.87 17.01
N CYS A 115 -0.32 -5.78 17.07
CA CYS A 115 -0.33 -6.87 18.04
C CYS A 115 -0.27 -6.30 19.45
N PRO A 116 -1.21 -6.68 20.34
CA PRO A 116 -1.18 -6.18 21.72
C PRO A 116 -0.02 -6.71 22.54
N ASN A 117 0.65 -7.76 22.10
CA ASN A 117 1.79 -8.33 22.79
C ASN A 117 3.12 -7.74 22.34
N CYS A 118 3.47 -7.84 21.05
CA CYS A 118 4.77 -7.37 20.56
C CYS A 118 4.73 -5.99 19.90
N GLY A 119 3.56 -5.45 19.62
CA GLY A 119 3.38 -4.12 19.06
C GLY A 119 3.60 -4.02 17.55
N LYS A 120 3.93 -5.11 16.89
CA LYS A 120 4.15 -5.08 15.44
C LYS A 120 2.81 -5.10 14.69
N LEU A 121 2.82 -4.57 13.47
CA LEU A 121 1.63 -4.49 12.64
C LEU A 121 1.20 -5.91 12.20
N ALA A 122 -0.06 -6.24 12.43
CA ALA A 122 -0.63 -7.50 11.99
C ALA A 122 -0.73 -7.51 10.46
N ARG A 123 -0.90 -8.68 9.89
CA ARG A 123 -0.95 -8.85 8.43
C ARG A 123 -2.13 -8.14 7.79
N THR A 124 -3.28 -8.17 8.46
CA THR A 124 -4.52 -7.59 7.94
C THR A 124 -5.25 -6.80 9.03
N PRO A 125 -6.16 -5.87 8.64
CA PRO A 125 -6.95 -5.13 9.62
C PRO A 125 -7.85 -6.00 10.50
N THR A 126 -8.16 -7.21 10.07
CA THR A 126 -9.04 -8.12 10.80
C THR A 126 -8.32 -9.30 11.44
N ALA A 127 -7.01 -9.36 11.33
CA ALA A 127 -6.21 -10.45 11.91
C ALA A 127 -6.36 -10.48 13.42
N LYS A 128 -6.39 -11.68 13.97
CA LYS A 128 -6.52 -11.94 15.41
C LYS A 128 -5.33 -12.70 15.97
N GLN A 129 -4.29 -12.87 15.19
CA GLN A 129 -3.05 -13.51 15.59
C GLN A 129 -1.87 -12.78 14.96
N CYS A 130 -0.81 -12.60 15.74
CA CYS A 130 0.41 -11.97 15.25
C CYS A 130 1.24 -12.95 14.44
N ARG A 131 1.70 -12.53 13.25
CA ARG A 131 2.58 -13.36 12.41
C ARG A 131 4.03 -13.40 12.93
N PHE A 132 4.39 -12.52 13.85
CA PHE A 132 5.75 -12.43 14.37
C PHE A 132 5.93 -13.18 15.70
N CYS A 133 5.06 -12.93 16.68
CA CYS A 133 5.16 -13.55 17.99
C CYS A 133 4.09 -14.62 18.23
N TYR A 134 3.17 -14.80 17.28
CA TYR A 134 2.09 -15.78 17.32
C TYR A 134 1.07 -15.57 18.42
N TYR A 135 1.12 -14.41 19.10
CA TYR A 135 0.10 -14.08 20.11
C TYR A 135 -1.27 -13.99 19.46
N ASP A 136 -2.25 -14.61 20.10
CA ASP A 136 -3.63 -14.69 19.65
C ASP A 136 -4.51 -13.81 20.54
N TRP A 137 -5.34 -12.96 19.95
CA TRP A 137 -6.23 -12.05 20.70
C TRP A 137 -7.68 -12.15 20.25
N HIS A 138 -8.11 -13.33 19.96
CA HIS A 138 -9.52 -13.60 19.66
C HIS A 138 -10.44 -13.27 20.82
#